data_7fddb43b541198d5d208e622af483f53
#
_entry.id   7fddb43b541198d5d208e622af483f53
#
_cell.length_a   1.000
_cell.length_b   1.000
_cell.length_c   1.000
_cell.angle_alpha   90.00
_cell.angle_beta   90.00
_cell.angle_gamma   90.00
#
_symmetry.space_group_name_H-M   'P 1'
#
loop_
_entity.id
_entity.type
_entity.pdbx_description
1 polymer ?
#
loop_
_entity_poly.entity_id
_entity_poly.type
_entity_poly.pdbx_seq_one_letter_code
_entity_poly.pdbx_strand_id
1 'polypeptide(L)'
;CALEYGCLEAQNLFLKRWEAPLPTSRSCNAQCFGCISKQNGPVLANHERLAFVPTPQEVFEVTDLHFSRVENPVASFGQGCAGEPLTQWKVLLESVELIRKKYSKGTINLNTNASIPEAVEMLCNAGLSSMRVSIASPTRELYDRYHNPIGYSFDDVLDSLRVAKRMGKFISLNLLVFPGLTDRQDEFANLLEFLDEYDIDMIQWRNLNIDPEQYMGLMGTGPMGDGLMAVIEKLKTLKPQLRHGYFNPFVG
;
A
#
# COMPACT_ATOMS: atom_id res chain seq x y z
N CYS A 1 -17.77 -6.95 9.64
CA CYS A 1 -17.04 -5.77 9.12
C CYS A 1 -17.96 -4.77 8.42
N ALA A 2 -18.74 -5.17 7.42
CA ALA A 2 -19.59 -4.24 6.66
C ALA A 2 -20.77 -3.69 7.45
N LEU A 3 -21.46 -4.53 8.23
CA LEU A 3 -22.70 -4.19 8.92
C LEU A 3 -22.47 -3.63 10.34
N GLU A 4 -21.62 -4.27 11.12
CA GLU A 4 -21.39 -3.90 12.52
C GLU A 4 -20.31 -2.84 12.68
N TYR A 5 -19.20 -3.02 11.96
CA TYR A 5 -18.03 -2.12 12.03
C TYR A 5 -18.16 -0.92 11.10
N GLY A 6 -19.05 -0.96 10.11
CA GLY A 6 -19.20 0.09 9.10
C GLY A 6 -17.97 0.24 8.18
N CYS A 7 -17.15 -0.80 8.03
CA CYS A 7 -15.94 -0.77 7.19
C CYS A 7 -16.30 -0.46 5.74
N LEU A 8 -15.83 0.67 5.23
CA LEU A 8 -16.14 1.13 3.87
C LEU A 8 -15.59 0.18 2.80
N GLU A 9 -14.40 -0.37 2.99
CA GLU A 9 -13.79 -1.34 2.09
C GLU A 9 -14.62 -2.63 2.01
N ALA A 10 -15.10 -3.13 3.14
CA ALA A 10 -15.97 -4.30 3.15
C ALA A 10 -17.35 -3.99 2.51
N GLN A 11 -17.88 -2.78 2.72
CA GLN A 11 -19.11 -2.34 2.07
C GLN A 11 -18.99 -2.24 0.55
N ASN A 12 -17.80 -1.89 0.03
CA ASN A 12 -17.55 -1.80 -1.41
C ASN A 12 -17.89 -3.08 -2.16
N LEU A 13 -17.59 -4.26 -1.59
CA LEU A 13 -17.94 -5.55 -2.17
C LEU A 13 -19.45 -5.71 -2.33
N PHE A 14 -20.23 -5.41 -1.28
CA PHE A 14 -21.69 -5.57 -1.27
C PHE A 14 -22.40 -4.51 -2.11
N LEU A 15 -21.87 -3.29 -2.14
CA LEU A 15 -22.38 -2.17 -2.92
C LEU A 15 -21.92 -2.18 -4.38
N LYS A 16 -21.16 -3.20 -4.81
CA LYS A 16 -20.63 -3.33 -6.16
C LYS A 16 -19.82 -2.11 -6.61
N ARG A 17 -19.05 -1.52 -5.70
CA ARG A 17 -18.11 -0.46 -6.03
C ARG A 17 -16.88 -1.07 -6.69
N TRP A 18 -16.01 -0.23 -7.26
CA TRP A 18 -14.89 -0.67 -8.08
C TRP A 18 -13.85 -1.56 -7.37
N GLU A 19 -13.65 -1.41 -6.07
CA GLU A 19 -12.62 -2.13 -5.32
C GLU A 19 -13.22 -3.06 -4.26
N ALA A 20 -12.80 -4.33 -4.28
CA ALA A 20 -13.11 -5.31 -3.25
C ALA A 20 -11.88 -5.61 -2.40
N PRO A 21 -12.01 -5.69 -1.06
CA PRO A 21 -10.91 -6.03 -0.16
C PRO A 21 -10.67 -7.54 -0.10
N LEU A 22 -9.40 -7.93 -0.12
CA LEU A 22 -8.93 -9.31 0.08
C LEU A 22 -7.99 -9.37 1.29
N PRO A 23 -8.50 -9.39 2.53
CA PRO A 23 -7.66 -9.54 3.70
C PRO A 23 -7.09 -10.95 3.79
N THR A 24 -5.76 -11.10 3.87
CA THR A 24 -5.09 -12.40 3.73
C THR A 24 -4.07 -12.71 4.80
N SER A 25 -3.62 -11.74 5.59
CA SER A 25 -2.59 -11.99 6.59
C SER A 25 -2.96 -11.49 7.98
N ARG A 26 -2.72 -12.34 8.98
CA ARG A 26 -2.78 -11.97 10.40
C ARG A 26 -1.45 -11.48 10.97
N SER A 27 -0.35 -11.69 10.27
CA SER A 27 1.01 -11.33 10.69
C SER A 27 1.58 -10.19 9.86
N CYS A 28 2.54 -9.48 10.43
CA CYS A 28 3.27 -8.41 9.75
C CYS A 28 4.73 -8.47 10.17
N ASN A 29 5.62 -8.24 9.23
CA ASN A 29 7.06 -8.15 9.44
C ASN A 29 7.54 -6.69 9.58
N ALA A 30 6.64 -5.77 9.92
CA ALA A 30 6.94 -4.40 10.32
C ALA A 30 6.20 -4.05 11.62
N GLN A 31 6.76 -3.10 12.37
CA GLN A 31 6.14 -2.57 13.58
C GLN A 31 5.92 -1.06 13.41
N CYS A 32 5.21 -0.69 12.36
CA CYS A 32 4.98 0.71 12.01
C CYS A 32 4.40 1.48 13.19
N PHE A 33 4.96 2.66 13.44
CA PHE A 33 4.57 3.51 14.56
C PHE A 33 3.09 3.90 14.51
N GLY A 34 2.56 4.22 13.34
CA GLY A 34 1.14 4.53 13.12
C GLY A 34 0.31 3.35 12.57
N CYS A 35 0.58 2.11 13.02
CA CYS A 35 -0.19 0.96 12.57
C CYS A 35 -1.64 1.04 13.06
N ILE A 36 -2.62 0.93 12.14
CA ILE A 36 -4.04 1.03 12.49
C ILE A 36 -4.62 -0.26 13.09
N SER A 37 -3.92 -1.40 12.93
CA SER A 37 -4.39 -2.71 13.43
C SER A 37 -3.54 -3.27 14.58
N LYS A 38 -2.43 -2.63 14.94
CA LYS A 38 -1.59 -3.02 16.08
C LYS A 38 -0.82 -1.81 16.59
N GLN A 39 -1.22 -1.28 17.72
CA GLN A 39 -0.53 -0.20 18.42
C GLN A 39 0.36 -0.79 19.53
N ASN A 40 1.55 -0.22 19.70
CA ASN A 40 2.43 -0.53 20.83
C ASN A 40 2.26 0.60 21.86
N GLY A 41 1.56 0.33 22.96
CA GLY A 41 1.33 1.33 24.00
C GLY A 41 -0.09 1.34 24.59
N PRO A 42 -0.46 2.36 25.35
CA PRO A 42 -1.76 2.45 25.99
C PRO A 42 -2.92 2.78 25.03
N VAL A 43 -2.61 3.15 23.79
CA VAL A 43 -3.61 3.48 22.76
C VAL A 43 -4.06 2.19 22.09
N LEU A 44 -5.37 1.98 22.06
CA LEU A 44 -5.96 0.84 21.36
C LEU A 44 -5.89 1.07 19.84
N ALA A 45 -5.62 0.00 19.09
CA ALA A 45 -5.71 0.03 17.65
C ALA A 45 -7.15 0.30 17.18
N ASN A 46 -7.31 1.01 16.07
CA ASN A 46 -8.63 1.34 15.53
C ASN A 46 -9.39 0.11 15.04
N HIS A 47 -8.67 -0.95 14.69
CA HIS A 47 -9.22 -2.21 14.19
C HIS A 47 -8.52 -3.39 14.87
N GLU A 48 -9.27 -4.42 15.14
CA GLU A 48 -8.66 -5.72 15.45
C GLU A 48 -8.07 -6.34 14.18
N ARG A 49 -6.89 -6.94 14.34
CA ARG A 49 -6.24 -7.64 13.23
C ARG A 49 -6.97 -8.95 12.96
N LEU A 50 -7.08 -9.29 11.69
CA LEU A 50 -7.59 -10.57 11.21
C LEU A 50 -7.01 -11.75 11.99
N ALA A 51 -7.87 -12.66 12.47
CA ALA A 51 -7.46 -13.79 13.29
C ALA A 51 -7.17 -15.08 12.48
N PHE A 52 -7.50 -15.11 11.19
CA PHE A 52 -7.34 -16.26 10.30
C PHE A 52 -6.57 -15.89 9.02
N VAL A 53 -6.19 -16.90 8.26
CA VAL A 53 -5.67 -16.76 6.89
C VAL A 53 -6.66 -17.50 5.99
N PRO A 54 -7.26 -16.82 4.98
CA PRO A 54 -8.16 -17.50 4.06
C PRO A 54 -7.41 -18.48 3.16
N THR A 55 -8.13 -19.45 2.64
CA THR A 55 -7.65 -20.33 1.58
C THR A 55 -7.63 -19.60 0.24
N PRO A 56 -6.80 -20.02 -0.72
CA PRO A 56 -6.83 -19.46 -2.09
C PRO A 56 -8.21 -19.56 -2.74
N GLN A 57 -8.96 -20.62 -2.45
CA GLN A 57 -10.31 -20.81 -2.96
C GLN A 57 -11.30 -19.77 -2.40
N GLU A 58 -11.26 -19.46 -1.10
CA GLU A 58 -12.08 -18.41 -0.49
C GLU A 58 -11.76 -17.02 -1.07
N VAL A 59 -10.48 -16.73 -1.30
CA VAL A 59 -10.05 -15.49 -1.98
C VAL A 59 -10.60 -15.43 -3.41
N PHE A 60 -10.52 -16.55 -4.14
CA PHE A 60 -11.06 -16.64 -5.49
C PHE A 60 -12.58 -16.42 -5.49
N GLU A 61 -13.35 -17.02 -4.59
CA GLU A 61 -14.81 -16.87 -4.53
C GLU A 61 -15.24 -15.42 -4.29
N VAL A 62 -14.56 -14.69 -3.41
CA VAL A 62 -14.82 -13.25 -3.20
C VAL A 62 -14.49 -12.46 -4.46
N THR A 63 -13.37 -12.75 -5.10
CA THR A 63 -12.95 -12.06 -6.32
C THR A 63 -13.89 -12.38 -7.50
N ASP A 64 -14.30 -13.62 -7.64
CA ASP A 64 -15.24 -14.08 -8.66
C ASP A 64 -16.59 -13.37 -8.54
N LEU A 65 -17.11 -13.27 -7.32
CA LEU A 65 -18.32 -12.52 -7.02
C LEU A 65 -18.19 -11.06 -7.44
N HIS A 66 -17.04 -10.44 -7.19
CA HIS A 66 -16.80 -9.04 -7.50
C HIS A 66 -16.59 -8.82 -9.01
N PHE A 67 -15.70 -9.57 -9.63
CA PHE A 67 -15.33 -9.42 -11.05
C PHE A 67 -16.51 -9.72 -11.99
N SER A 68 -17.42 -10.61 -11.60
CA SER A 68 -18.62 -10.91 -12.40
C SER A 68 -19.69 -9.82 -12.36
N ARG A 69 -19.58 -8.82 -11.46
CA ARG A 69 -20.65 -7.84 -11.19
C ARG A 69 -20.23 -6.39 -11.38
N VAL A 70 -18.94 -6.12 -11.52
CA VAL A 70 -18.37 -4.76 -11.62
C VAL A 70 -17.67 -4.60 -12.95
N GLU A 71 -17.90 -3.49 -13.62
CA GLU A 71 -17.39 -3.24 -14.98
C GLU A 71 -15.87 -3.12 -15.04
N ASN A 72 -15.27 -2.35 -14.14
CA ASN A 72 -13.82 -2.13 -14.04
C ASN A 72 -13.33 -2.55 -12.64
N PRO A 73 -13.34 -3.87 -12.34
CA PRO A 73 -13.13 -4.34 -11.00
C PRO A 73 -11.66 -4.27 -10.57
N VAL A 74 -11.46 -3.90 -9.31
CA VAL A 74 -10.19 -3.98 -8.60
C VAL A 74 -10.36 -4.91 -7.40
N ALA A 75 -9.50 -5.89 -7.24
CA ALA A 75 -9.41 -6.73 -6.05
C ALA A 75 -8.07 -6.50 -5.37
N SER A 76 -8.09 -6.08 -4.11
CA SER A 76 -6.90 -5.60 -3.41
C SER A 76 -6.55 -6.45 -2.20
N PHE A 77 -5.39 -7.08 -2.23
CA PHE A 77 -4.75 -7.65 -1.05
C PHE A 77 -4.22 -6.56 -0.12
N GLY A 78 -4.06 -6.89 1.17
CA GLY A 78 -3.46 -5.96 2.15
C GLY A 78 -4.42 -4.87 2.60
N GLN A 79 -5.29 -5.20 3.55
CA GLN A 79 -6.25 -4.27 4.13
C GLN A 79 -5.77 -3.77 5.49
N GLY A 80 -6.34 -2.65 5.97
CA GLY A 80 -5.99 -2.08 7.26
C GLY A 80 -6.18 -3.02 8.44
N CYS A 81 -7.16 -3.92 8.38
CA CYS A 81 -7.40 -4.98 9.37
C CYS A 81 -6.51 -6.22 9.18
N ALA A 82 -5.68 -6.27 8.16
CA ALA A 82 -4.74 -7.36 7.91
C ALA A 82 -3.31 -6.97 8.33
N GLY A 83 -2.44 -7.98 8.42
CA GLY A 83 -0.99 -7.76 8.47
C GLY A 83 -0.40 -7.51 7.09
N GLU A 84 0.89 -7.79 6.93
CA GLU A 84 1.56 -7.71 5.63
C GLU A 84 1.19 -8.91 4.75
N PRO A 85 0.56 -8.71 3.59
CA PRO A 85 0.13 -9.82 2.73
C PRO A 85 1.29 -10.67 2.21
N LEU A 86 2.47 -10.10 1.96
CA LEU A 86 3.64 -10.86 1.50
C LEU A 86 4.10 -11.92 2.52
N THR A 87 3.75 -11.82 3.80
CA THR A 87 4.00 -12.91 4.77
C THR A 87 3.19 -14.17 4.46
N GLN A 88 2.18 -14.06 3.61
CA GLN A 88 1.33 -15.15 3.10
C GLN A 88 1.43 -15.30 1.58
N TRP A 89 2.60 -14.99 1.00
CA TRP A 89 2.80 -14.92 -0.45
C TRP A 89 2.36 -16.18 -1.20
N LYS A 90 2.45 -17.37 -0.59
CA LYS A 90 1.98 -18.62 -1.22
C LYS A 90 0.47 -18.64 -1.43
N VAL A 91 -0.29 -18.17 -0.43
CA VAL A 91 -1.76 -18.01 -0.56
C VAL A 91 -2.08 -16.99 -1.64
N LEU A 92 -1.34 -15.86 -1.67
CA LEU A 92 -1.53 -14.84 -2.70
C LEU A 92 -1.25 -15.42 -4.10
N LEU A 93 -0.13 -16.13 -4.26
CA LEU A 93 0.27 -16.71 -5.55
C LEU A 93 -0.80 -17.63 -6.10
N GLU A 94 -1.21 -18.64 -5.32
CA GLU A 94 -2.26 -19.57 -5.72
C GLU A 94 -3.60 -18.85 -6.00
N SER A 95 -3.94 -17.83 -5.22
CA SER A 95 -5.13 -17.01 -5.44
C SER A 95 -5.08 -16.26 -6.76
N VAL A 96 -3.95 -15.60 -7.07
CA VAL A 96 -3.74 -14.87 -8.32
C VAL A 96 -3.83 -15.80 -9.52
N GLU A 97 -3.22 -16.98 -9.44
CA GLU A 97 -3.28 -18.01 -10.49
C GLU A 97 -4.72 -18.49 -10.73
N LEU A 98 -5.48 -18.76 -9.67
CA LEU A 98 -6.91 -19.14 -9.78
C LEU A 98 -7.73 -18.03 -10.42
N ILE A 99 -7.52 -16.79 -10.02
CA ILE A 99 -8.24 -15.63 -10.59
C ILE A 99 -7.90 -15.49 -12.08
N ARG A 100 -6.61 -15.52 -12.45
CA ARG A 100 -6.14 -15.34 -13.83
C ARG A 100 -6.52 -16.50 -14.76
N LYS A 101 -6.69 -17.69 -14.23
CA LYS A 101 -7.22 -18.83 -14.98
C LYS A 101 -8.64 -18.57 -15.50
N LYS A 102 -9.45 -17.80 -14.78
CA LYS A 102 -10.84 -17.45 -15.17
C LYS A 102 -10.94 -16.07 -15.81
N TYR A 103 -10.18 -15.08 -15.30
CA TYR A 103 -10.30 -13.68 -15.68
C TYR A 103 -8.99 -13.15 -16.27
N SER A 104 -8.99 -12.86 -17.56
CA SER A 104 -7.86 -12.20 -18.24
C SER A 104 -7.81 -10.68 -17.97
N LYS A 105 -8.93 -10.09 -17.56
CA LYS A 105 -9.10 -8.66 -17.27
C LYS A 105 -9.49 -8.47 -15.81
N GLY A 106 -9.39 -7.23 -15.36
CA GLY A 106 -9.61 -6.86 -13.97
C GLY A 106 -8.29 -6.65 -13.22
N THR A 107 -8.24 -5.65 -12.37
CA THR A 107 -7.02 -5.30 -11.63
C THR A 107 -6.90 -6.14 -10.37
N ILE A 108 -5.79 -6.87 -10.25
CA ILE A 108 -5.37 -7.49 -8.99
C ILE A 108 -4.29 -6.59 -8.42
N ASN A 109 -4.57 -5.97 -7.28
CA ASN A 109 -3.71 -5.01 -6.62
C ASN A 109 -3.15 -5.57 -5.30
N LEU A 110 -1.93 -5.18 -4.95
CA LEU A 110 -1.26 -5.54 -3.71
C LEU A 110 -0.91 -4.28 -2.91
N ASN A 111 -1.58 -4.05 -1.78
CA ASN A 111 -1.17 -3.05 -0.80
C ASN A 111 -0.17 -3.70 0.17
N THR A 112 1.06 -3.21 0.21
CA THR A 112 2.17 -3.93 0.86
C THR A 112 3.27 -2.99 1.35
N ASN A 113 4.10 -3.49 2.26
CA ASN A 113 5.39 -2.89 2.56
C ASN A 113 6.49 -3.28 1.57
N ALA A 114 6.18 -4.14 0.59
CA ALA A 114 7.07 -4.59 -0.47
C ALA A 114 8.37 -5.28 0.02
N SER A 115 8.33 -5.97 1.14
CA SER A 115 9.48 -6.49 1.88
C SER A 115 10.12 -7.77 1.33
N ILE A 116 9.53 -8.41 0.31
CA ILE A 116 10.00 -9.72 -0.21
C ILE A 116 10.04 -9.68 -1.74
N PRO A 117 11.18 -9.24 -2.32
CA PRO A 117 11.33 -9.06 -3.78
C PRO A 117 11.01 -10.30 -4.60
N GLU A 118 11.44 -11.48 -4.14
CA GLU A 118 11.21 -12.75 -4.84
C GLU A 118 9.71 -13.09 -4.89
N ALA A 119 8.98 -12.81 -3.82
CA ALA A 119 7.53 -13.01 -3.80
C ALA A 119 6.82 -12.02 -4.72
N VAL A 120 7.28 -10.78 -4.78
CA VAL A 120 6.77 -9.76 -5.72
C VAL A 120 7.00 -10.23 -7.17
N GLU A 121 8.17 -10.76 -7.51
CA GLU A 121 8.46 -11.29 -8.84
C GLU A 121 7.51 -12.45 -9.21
N MET A 122 7.32 -13.40 -8.30
CA MET A 122 6.39 -14.53 -8.52
C MET A 122 4.95 -14.04 -8.73
N LEU A 123 4.47 -13.11 -7.91
CA LEU A 123 3.14 -12.54 -8.04
C LEU A 123 2.96 -11.74 -9.35
N CYS A 124 3.97 -11.00 -9.77
CA CYS A 124 3.98 -10.30 -11.05
C CYS A 124 3.88 -11.26 -12.23
N ASN A 125 4.63 -12.38 -12.19
CA ASN A 125 4.57 -13.44 -13.19
C ASN A 125 3.20 -14.13 -13.23
N ALA A 126 2.57 -14.34 -12.08
CA ALA A 126 1.25 -14.95 -11.96
C ALA A 126 0.12 -14.04 -12.47
N GLY A 127 0.37 -12.72 -12.64
CA GLY A 127 -0.60 -11.79 -13.19
C GLY A 127 -1.08 -10.69 -12.25
N LEU A 128 -0.30 -10.35 -11.20
CA LEU A 128 -0.52 -9.12 -10.43
C LEU A 128 -0.51 -7.92 -11.38
N SER A 129 -1.45 -6.97 -11.20
CA SER A 129 -1.58 -5.80 -12.09
C SER A 129 -0.89 -4.56 -11.52
N SER A 130 -1.02 -4.35 -10.22
CA SER A 130 -0.53 -3.13 -9.56
C SER A 130 -0.07 -3.40 -8.13
N MET A 131 0.78 -2.51 -7.65
CA MET A 131 1.20 -2.47 -6.25
C MET A 131 0.98 -1.08 -5.66
N ARG A 132 0.54 -1.03 -4.41
CA ARG A 132 0.56 0.17 -3.59
C ARG A 132 1.53 -0.02 -2.43
N VAL A 133 2.67 0.65 -2.50
CA VAL A 133 3.76 0.47 -1.54
C VAL A 133 3.68 1.54 -0.45
N SER A 134 3.65 1.09 0.81
CA SER A 134 3.58 1.99 1.96
C SER A 134 4.94 2.56 2.30
N ILE A 135 5.08 3.88 2.19
CA ILE A 135 6.32 4.62 2.48
C ILE A 135 5.96 5.86 3.32
N ALA A 136 6.62 5.99 4.48
CA ALA A 136 6.48 7.19 5.29
C ALA A 136 7.41 8.33 4.82
N SER A 137 8.55 7.96 4.23
CA SER A 137 9.55 8.86 3.67
C SER A 137 10.42 8.08 2.66
N PRO A 138 10.92 8.73 1.59
CA PRO A 138 11.91 8.16 0.69
C PRO A 138 13.31 8.08 1.32
N THR A 139 13.53 8.77 2.44
CA THR A 139 14.79 8.75 3.19
C THR A 139 14.88 7.51 4.07
N ARG A 140 15.92 6.69 3.89
CA ARG A 140 16.14 5.42 4.60
C ARG A 140 15.96 5.53 6.11
N GLU A 141 16.64 6.50 6.73
CA GLU A 141 16.58 6.65 8.19
C GLU A 141 15.16 6.93 8.70
N LEU A 142 14.39 7.74 7.97
CA LEU A 142 13.01 8.07 8.31
C LEU A 142 12.07 6.90 8.01
N TYR A 143 12.33 6.15 6.93
CA TYR A 143 11.63 4.90 6.66
C TYR A 143 11.80 3.93 7.82
N ASP A 144 13.04 3.64 8.21
CA ASP A 144 13.36 2.67 9.27
C ASP A 144 12.76 3.07 10.62
N ARG A 145 12.84 4.36 10.97
CA ARG A 145 12.22 4.89 12.20
C ARG A 145 10.71 4.65 12.25
N TYR A 146 10.01 4.91 11.15
CA TYR A 146 8.56 4.79 11.11
C TYR A 146 8.10 3.33 10.97
N HIS A 147 8.68 2.59 10.03
CA HIS A 147 8.25 1.23 9.70
C HIS A 147 8.79 0.17 10.64
N ASN A 148 9.93 0.42 11.28
CA ASN A 148 10.62 -0.51 12.17
C ASN A 148 10.61 -1.94 11.60
N PRO A 149 11.33 -2.19 10.49
CA PRO A 149 11.30 -3.46 9.75
C PRO A 149 11.86 -4.61 10.56
N ILE A 150 11.30 -5.83 10.39
CA ILE A 150 11.73 -7.05 11.05
C ILE A 150 12.06 -8.09 9.99
N GLY A 151 13.35 -8.42 9.85
CA GLY A 151 13.81 -9.44 8.91
C GLY A 151 13.81 -9.00 7.45
N TYR A 152 13.69 -7.73 7.18
CA TYR A 152 13.91 -7.11 5.86
C TYR A 152 14.48 -5.71 6.05
N SER A 153 14.96 -5.11 4.97
CA SER A 153 15.54 -3.76 4.93
C SER A 153 14.80 -2.87 3.93
N PHE A 154 15.12 -1.57 3.94
CA PHE A 154 14.60 -0.66 2.91
C PHE A 154 15.11 -1.04 1.50
N ASP A 155 16.30 -1.67 1.38
CA ASP A 155 16.80 -2.15 0.09
C ASP A 155 15.89 -3.22 -0.52
N ASP A 156 15.33 -4.12 0.28
CA ASP A 156 14.37 -5.12 -0.21
C ASP A 156 13.11 -4.45 -0.79
N VAL A 157 12.68 -3.33 -0.18
CA VAL A 157 11.57 -2.53 -0.72
C VAL A 157 11.92 -1.92 -2.07
N LEU A 158 13.11 -1.36 -2.18
CA LEU A 158 13.63 -0.77 -3.42
C LEU A 158 13.78 -1.81 -4.53
N ASP A 159 14.27 -2.99 -4.20
CA ASP A 159 14.39 -4.11 -5.15
C ASP A 159 13.01 -4.61 -5.60
N SER A 160 12.02 -4.67 -4.71
CA SER A 160 10.63 -4.98 -5.07
C SER A 160 10.05 -3.97 -6.06
N LEU A 161 10.32 -2.67 -5.89
CA LEU A 161 9.91 -1.62 -6.84
C LEU A 161 10.56 -1.84 -8.21
N ARG A 162 11.89 -2.08 -8.25
CA ARG A 162 12.63 -2.36 -9.49
C ARG A 162 12.08 -3.60 -10.21
N VAL A 163 11.80 -4.67 -9.47
CA VAL A 163 11.18 -5.89 -10.01
C VAL A 163 9.83 -5.59 -10.63
N ALA A 164 8.93 -4.97 -9.87
CA ALA A 164 7.57 -4.67 -10.34
C ALA A 164 7.58 -3.77 -11.59
N LYS A 165 8.44 -2.75 -11.60
CA LYS A 165 8.54 -1.83 -12.75
C LYS A 165 9.11 -2.51 -13.99
N ARG A 166 10.20 -3.31 -13.85
CA ARG A 166 10.76 -4.11 -14.95
C ARG A 166 9.71 -5.03 -15.58
N MET A 167 8.74 -5.50 -14.79
CA MET A 167 7.64 -6.34 -15.26
C MET A 167 6.40 -5.56 -15.70
N GLY A 168 6.51 -4.24 -15.88
CA GLY A 168 5.46 -3.37 -16.40
C GLY A 168 4.25 -3.21 -15.48
N LYS A 169 4.43 -3.34 -14.15
CA LYS A 169 3.34 -3.18 -13.19
C LYS A 169 3.14 -1.72 -12.84
N PHE A 170 1.88 -1.35 -12.59
CA PHE A 170 1.53 -0.02 -12.10
C PHE A 170 1.90 0.10 -10.61
N ILE A 171 2.68 1.13 -10.27
CA ILE A 171 3.16 1.34 -8.91
C ILE A 171 2.62 2.64 -8.35
N SER A 172 1.93 2.56 -7.21
CA SER A 172 1.57 3.73 -6.42
C SER A 172 2.29 3.74 -5.08
N LEU A 173 2.73 4.91 -4.65
CA LEU A 173 3.21 5.13 -3.29
C LEU A 173 2.03 5.50 -2.39
N ASN A 174 1.90 4.82 -1.28
CA ASN A 174 1.02 5.21 -0.18
C ASN A 174 1.86 6.07 0.77
N LEU A 175 2.00 7.36 0.44
CA LEU A 175 2.91 8.30 1.10
C LEU A 175 2.22 8.95 2.29
N LEU A 176 2.78 8.77 3.48
CA LEU A 176 2.31 9.44 4.69
C LEU A 176 2.72 10.91 4.65
N VAL A 177 1.76 11.79 4.92
CA VAL A 177 1.96 13.24 4.83
C VAL A 177 1.98 13.86 6.21
N PHE A 178 3.01 14.65 6.46
CA PHE A 178 3.10 15.50 7.65
C PHE A 178 3.79 16.83 7.33
N PRO A 179 3.11 17.98 7.52
CA PRO A 179 3.73 19.31 7.37
C PRO A 179 4.92 19.47 8.32
N GLY A 180 6.02 20.05 7.83
CA GLY A 180 7.29 20.13 8.56
C GLY A 180 8.18 18.89 8.42
N LEU A 181 7.72 17.86 7.70
CA LEU A 181 8.54 16.73 7.26
C LEU A 181 8.43 16.57 5.74
N THR A 182 7.24 16.24 5.23
CA THR A 182 7.01 15.95 3.80
C THR A 182 7.29 17.15 2.89
N ASP A 183 7.11 18.37 3.39
CA ASP A 183 7.32 19.62 2.65
C ASP A 183 8.70 20.26 2.88
N ARG A 184 9.60 19.60 3.60
CA ARG A 184 10.99 20.03 3.73
C ARG A 184 11.69 19.94 2.36
N GLN A 185 12.63 20.84 2.12
CA GLN A 185 13.34 20.91 0.85
C GLN A 185 14.17 19.65 0.56
N ASP A 186 14.84 19.10 1.59
CA ASP A 186 15.60 17.86 1.48
C ASP A 186 14.70 16.64 1.21
N GLU A 187 13.60 16.49 1.94
CA GLU A 187 12.63 15.41 1.70
C GLU A 187 11.95 15.51 0.32
N PHE A 188 11.67 16.74 -0.13
CA PHE A 188 11.14 16.94 -1.47
C PHE A 188 12.15 16.57 -2.56
N ALA A 189 13.43 16.92 -2.40
CA ALA A 189 14.50 16.52 -3.31
C ALA A 189 14.64 14.99 -3.36
N ASN A 190 14.70 14.34 -2.19
CA ASN A 190 14.75 12.88 -2.09
C ASN A 190 13.51 12.21 -2.73
N LEU A 191 12.33 12.80 -2.57
CA LEU A 191 11.11 12.31 -3.21
C LEU A 191 11.20 12.39 -4.73
N LEU A 192 11.72 13.49 -5.28
CA LEU A 192 11.91 13.63 -6.73
C LEU A 192 12.86 12.57 -7.28
N GLU A 193 14.01 12.38 -6.65
CA GLU A 193 14.97 11.34 -7.04
C GLU A 193 14.34 9.95 -6.98
N PHE A 194 13.62 9.66 -5.90
CA PHE A 194 12.92 8.39 -5.72
C PHE A 194 11.87 8.14 -6.82
N LEU A 195 11.08 9.16 -7.16
CA LEU A 195 10.07 9.05 -8.22
C LEU A 195 10.69 8.76 -9.59
N ASP A 196 11.88 9.33 -9.86
CA ASP A 196 12.61 9.10 -11.12
C ASP A 196 13.28 7.74 -11.15
N GLU A 197 13.97 7.37 -10.08
CA GLU A 197 14.73 6.12 -10.04
C GLU A 197 13.82 4.89 -10.16
N TYR A 198 12.62 4.93 -9.52
CA TYR A 198 11.70 3.80 -9.50
C TYR A 198 10.52 3.94 -10.47
N ASP A 199 10.49 5.01 -11.28
CA ASP A 199 9.45 5.28 -12.29
C ASP A 199 8.03 5.06 -11.73
N ILE A 200 7.72 5.79 -10.66
CA ILE A 200 6.47 5.69 -9.91
C ILE A 200 5.32 6.30 -10.72
N ASP A 201 4.22 5.57 -10.85
CA ASP A 201 3.05 5.99 -11.63
C ASP A 201 2.09 6.91 -10.87
N MET A 202 2.04 6.77 -9.52
CA MET A 202 1.05 7.49 -8.70
C MET A 202 1.54 7.73 -7.28
N ILE A 203 1.15 8.86 -6.70
CA ILE A 203 1.20 9.08 -5.25
C ILE A 203 -0.22 9.12 -4.69
N GLN A 204 -0.46 8.30 -3.67
CA GLN A 204 -1.63 8.36 -2.82
C GLN A 204 -1.24 9.08 -1.53
N TRP A 205 -1.76 10.28 -1.35
CA TRP A 205 -1.47 11.13 -0.20
C TRP A 205 -2.26 10.67 1.02
N ARG A 206 -1.57 10.23 2.07
CA ARG A 206 -2.20 9.65 3.26
C ARG A 206 -2.07 10.58 4.45
N ASN A 207 -3.20 10.85 5.08
CA ASN A 207 -3.24 11.64 6.30
C ASN A 207 -2.57 10.87 7.46
N LEU A 208 -2.02 11.64 8.39
CA LEU A 208 -1.55 11.11 9.66
C LEU A 208 -2.73 10.51 10.45
N ASN A 209 -2.52 9.34 11.04
CA ASN A 209 -3.52 8.59 11.80
C ASN A 209 -3.08 8.31 13.24
N ILE A 210 -2.10 9.05 13.72
CA ILE A 210 -1.56 8.98 15.08
C ILE A 210 -1.43 10.39 15.64
N ASP A 211 -1.11 10.48 16.92
CA ASP A 211 -0.86 11.74 17.59
C ASP A 211 0.31 12.51 16.94
N PRO A 212 0.11 13.78 16.53
CA PRO A 212 1.14 14.56 15.85
C PRO A 212 2.39 14.81 16.69
N GLU A 213 2.25 15.01 18.01
CA GLU A 213 3.40 15.26 18.89
C GLU A 213 4.26 14.02 19.02
N GLN A 214 3.64 12.85 19.12
CA GLN A 214 4.35 11.57 19.13
C GLN A 214 5.06 11.32 17.79
N TYR A 215 4.39 11.64 16.66
CA TYR A 215 5.01 11.53 15.34
C TYR A 215 6.22 12.45 15.20
N MET A 216 6.10 13.72 15.62
CA MET A 216 7.20 14.68 15.63
C MET A 216 8.36 14.22 16.50
N GLY A 217 8.07 13.67 17.67
CA GLY A 217 9.09 13.12 18.58
C GLY A 217 9.89 11.97 17.96
N LEU A 218 9.23 11.12 17.17
CA LEU A 218 9.87 10.00 16.48
C LEU A 218 10.65 10.43 15.25
N MET A 219 10.00 11.19 14.36
CA MET A 219 10.51 11.48 13.02
C MET A 219 11.46 12.70 13.02
N GLY A 220 11.36 13.53 14.03
CA GLY A 220 11.95 14.86 14.03
C GLY A 220 11.23 15.79 13.04
N THR A 221 11.26 17.07 13.32
CA THR A 221 10.75 18.10 12.41
C THR A 221 11.86 19.09 12.12
N GLY A 222 11.83 19.63 10.90
CA GLY A 222 12.68 20.75 10.50
C GLY A 222 11.87 22.05 10.41
N PRO A 223 12.49 23.12 9.91
CA PRO A 223 11.76 24.31 9.55
C PRO A 223 10.62 23.96 8.57
N MET A 224 9.46 24.58 8.77
CA MET A 224 8.33 24.40 7.86
C MET A 224 8.78 24.75 6.44
N GLY A 225 8.45 23.86 5.51
CA GLY A 225 8.64 24.09 4.09
C GLY A 225 7.54 24.97 3.51
N ASP A 226 7.38 24.91 2.18
CA ASP A 226 6.39 25.71 1.45
C ASP A 226 4.93 25.22 1.65
N GLY A 227 4.76 24.12 2.39
CA GLY A 227 3.48 23.45 2.64
C GLY A 227 3.12 22.41 1.58
N LEU A 228 2.26 21.47 1.97
CA LEU A 228 1.90 20.32 1.14
C LEU A 228 1.32 20.69 -0.23
N MET A 229 0.48 21.73 -0.29
CA MET A 229 -0.12 22.14 -1.56
C MET A 229 0.94 22.63 -2.55
N ALA A 230 1.95 23.36 -2.07
CA ALA A 230 3.07 23.78 -2.90
C ALA A 230 3.89 22.57 -3.40
N VAL A 231 4.11 21.55 -2.56
CA VAL A 231 4.75 20.29 -2.96
C VAL A 231 3.96 19.63 -4.10
N ILE A 232 2.64 19.50 -3.96
CA ILE A 232 1.79 18.88 -4.99
C ILE A 232 1.84 19.67 -6.31
N GLU A 233 1.74 21.00 -6.27
CA GLU A 233 1.80 21.83 -7.49
C GLU A 233 3.18 21.78 -8.15
N LYS A 234 4.27 21.77 -7.38
CA LYS A 234 5.62 21.54 -7.90
C LYS A 234 5.74 20.16 -8.58
N LEU A 235 5.20 19.10 -7.96
CA LEU A 235 5.19 17.77 -8.54
C LEU A 235 4.39 17.71 -9.84
N LYS A 236 3.20 18.31 -9.91
CA LYS A 236 2.41 18.38 -11.15
C LYS A 236 3.17 19.08 -12.28
N THR A 237 3.95 20.10 -11.95
CA THR A 237 4.77 20.83 -12.93
C THR A 237 5.99 20.01 -13.38
N LEU A 238 6.72 19.41 -12.45
CA LEU A 238 7.97 18.67 -12.72
C LEU A 238 7.72 17.27 -13.27
N LYS A 239 6.60 16.65 -12.89
CA LYS A 239 6.21 15.28 -13.21
C LYS A 239 4.77 15.22 -13.73
N PRO A 240 4.47 15.79 -14.91
CA PRO A 240 3.09 15.90 -15.42
C PRO A 240 2.41 14.55 -15.67
N GLN A 241 3.18 13.46 -15.78
CA GLN A 241 2.66 12.09 -15.95
C GLN A 241 2.32 11.40 -14.62
N LEU A 242 2.85 11.91 -13.49
CA LEU A 242 2.60 11.36 -12.18
C LEU A 242 1.14 11.58 -11.79
N ARG A 243 0.45 10.50 -11.47
CA ARG A 243 -0.94 10.60 -10.98
C ARG A 243 -0.96 10.96 -9.50
N HIS A 244 -1.94 11.76 -9.12
CA HIS A 244 -2.22 12.10 -7.72
C HIS A 244 -3.59 11.56 -7.37
N GLY A 245 -3.72 10.85 -6.26
CA GLY A 245 -4.99 10.26 -5.89
C GLY A 245 -5.03 9.71 -4.48
N TYR A 246 -6.05 8.90 -4.22
CA TYR A 246 -6.33 8.33 -2.90
C TYR A 246 -6.73 6.86 -2.95
N PHE A 247 -7.11 6.34 -4.13
CA PHE A 247 -7.64 5.00 -4.33
C PHE A 247 -6.82 4.23 -5.36
N ASN A 248 -6.87 2.90 -5.28
CA ASN A 248 -6.25 2.05 -6.28
C ASN A 248 -7.02 2.16 -7.61
N PRO A 249 -6.36 2.53 -8.71
CA PRO A 249 -7.01 2.67 -10.00
C PRO A 249 -7.22 1.31 -10.66
N PHE A 250 -8.22 1.25 -11.53
CA PHE A 250 -8.30 0.18 -12.52
C PHE A 250 -7.18 0.38 -13.56
N VAL A 251 -6.42 -0.68 -13.82
CA VAL A 251 -5.29 -0.67 -14.77
C VAL A 251 -5.36 -1.79 -15.82
N GLY A 252 -6.47 -2.51 -15.89
CA GLY A 252 -6.72 -3.58 -16.85
C GLY A 252 -6.85 -4.96 -16.26
#